data_e923040cb919dbca78776619c06faf6d
#
_entry.id   e923040cb919dbca78776619c06faf6d
#
_cell.length_a   1.000
_cell.length_b   1.000
_cell.length_c   1.000
_cell.angle_alpha   90.00
_cell.angle_beta   90.00
_cell.angle_gamma   90.00
#
_symmetry.space_group_name_H-M   'P 1'
#
loop_
_entity.id
_entity.type
_entity.pdbx_description
1 polymer ?
#
loop_
_entity_poly.entity_id
_entity_poly.type
_entity_poly.pdbx_seq_one_letter_code
_entity_poly.pdbx_strand_id
1 'polypeptide(L)'
;MPQLIPVTTARLGEHLPLLELLPDSAPVTWVRGGDGLVGWGSYATTSVSGPNRFNDARKWWHQQLEKLAISDSVHVSGTGPILFTSFSFDPSEESILVIPEIVVGMRNGSSWITWIGDQAQPKLAESAQMLEDAEYNWGDGSLSPGEWQIRVAQAIKEIESTKLEKVVLARDLKVNSHRAIDPRKILRNLSAEYPSTWIFAVNGLIGATPELLLRLSRGMVTSRVLAGTISKTGDDERDLALAASLARSSKDLEEHEYAVRSVADALDPFCTSTNVPESPFVLHLANVMHLATDVTGALIESKKSVDAFTILEKLHPSAAVCGTPTENAAKLIKDIEGMPRGRYAGPVGWLDARGDGELGIALRCGQITENELRIFAGCGIVAGSNPEKELTESNAKFAPMRSALS
;
A
#
# COMPACT_ATOMS: atom_id res chain seq x y z
N MET A 1 -39.46 -0.56 8.20
CA MET A 1 -38.11 -0.53 7.59
C MET A 1 -37.15 -0.42 8.77
N PRO A 2 -36.00 -1.11 8.76
CA PRO A 2 -35.01 -0.89 9.80
C PRO A 2 -34.60 0.59 9.81
N GLN A 3 -34.38 1.16 10.99
CA GLN A 3 -33.92 2.53 11.15
C GLN A 3 -32.50 2.62 10.60
N LEU A 4 -32.26 3.56 9.67
CA LEU A 4 -30.91 3.81 9.14
C LEU A 4 -30.06 4.46 10.22
N ILE A 5 -28.77 4.10 10.25
CA ILE A 5 -27.78 4.65 11.19
C ILE A 5 -27.24 5.95 10.59
N PRO A 6 -27.29 7.09 11.29
CA PRO A 6 -26.77 8.34 10.77
C PRO A 6 -25.26 8.34 10.64
N VAL A 7 -24.78 8.94 9.56
CA VAL A 7 -23.35 9.27 9.34
C VAL A 7 -23.29 10.76 9.08
N THR A 8 -22.54 11.47 9.89
CA THR A 8 -22.40 12.91 9.77
C THR A 8 -20.96 13.29 9.45
N THR A 9 -20.80 14.19 8.47
CA THR A 9 -19.51 14.83 8.16
C THR A 9 -19.59 16.34 8.36
N ALA A 10 -18.66 16.88 9.15
CA ALA A 10 -18.58 18.31 9.46
C ALA A 10 -17.14 18.83 9.28
N ARG A 11 -17.02 20.13 8.93
CA ARG A 11 -15.74 20.82 8.87
C ARG A 11 -15.18 21.05 10.28
N LEU A 12 -13.84 20.92 10.40
CA LEU A 12 -13.12 21.25 11.65
C LEU A 12 -12.46 22.63 11.59
N GLY A 13 -12.16 23.14 10.43
CA GLY A 13 -11.69 24.51 10.22
C GLY A 13 -10.22 24.77 10.58
N GLU A 14 -9.48 23.77 11.01
CA GLU A 14 -8.09 23.89 11.49
C GLU A 14 -7.16 22.94 10.73
N HIS A 15 -5.86 23.32 10.67
CA HIS A 15 -4.82 22.40 10.24
C HIS A 15 -4.51 21.43 11.37
N LEU A 16 -4.68 20.12 11.13
CA LEU A 16 -4.53 19.09 12.14
C LEU A 16 -3.36 18.16 11.81
N PRO A 17 -2.47 17.88 12.76
CA PRO A 17 -1.46 16.84 12.62
C PRO A 17 -2.11 15.46 12.74
N LEU A 18 -2.61 14.90 11.62
CA LEU A 18 -3.46 13.70 11.61
C LEU A 18 -2.89 12.55 12.43
N LEU A 19 -1.58 12.28 12.34
CA LEU A 19 -0.96 11.16 13.05
C LEU A 19 -0.89 11.37 14.58
N GLU A 20 -1.03 12.62 15.05
CA GLU A 20 -1.09 12.94 16.47
C GLU A 20 -2.47 12.62 17.10
N LEU A 21 -3.49 12.44 16.27
CA LEU A 21 -4.85 12.12 16.70
C LEU A 21 -5.08 10.63 16.93
N LEU A 22 -4.12 9.78 16.53
CA LEU A 22 -4.29 8.32 16.56
C LEU A 22 -4.38 7.80 18.01
N PRO A 23 -5.36 6.92 18.31
CA PRO A 23 -5.40 6.17 19.55
C PRO A 23 -4.30 5.09 19.57
N ASP A 24 -4.08 4.49 20.73
CA ASP A 24 -3.14 3.39 20.94
C ASP A 24 -3.61 2.05 20.35
N SER A 25 -4.90 1.92 20.07
CA SER A 25 -5.51 0.66 19.62
C SER A 25 -6.06 0.77 18.20
N ALA A 26 -5.72 -0.19 17.37
CA ALA A 26 -6.27 -0.45 16.04
C ALA A 26 -6.50 0.79 15.14
N PRO A 27 -5.53 1.72 15.01
CA PRO A 27 -5.70 2.86 14.10
C PRO A 27 -5.77 2.40 12.65
N VAL A 28 -6.57 3.11 11.85
CA VAL A 28 -6.49 3.05 10.39
C VAL A 28 -5.94 4.37 9.86
N THR A 29 -5.06 4.28 8.88
CA THR A 29 -4.29 5.46 8.43
C THR A 29 -4.00 5.37 6.94
N TRP A 30 -4.13 6.51 6.26
CA TRP A 30 -3.66 6.73 4.90
C TRP A 30 -3.29 8.20 4.75
N VAL A 31 -2.01 8.53 4.95
CA VAL A 31 -1.52 9.92 5.02
C VAL A 31 -0.28 10.09 4.15
N ARG A 32 -0.18 11.23 3.45
CA ARG A 32 1.00 11.60 2.66
C ARG A 32 1.23 13.10 2.73
N GLY A 33 2.42 13.53 3.18
CA GLY A 33 2.78 14.93 3.26
C GLY A 33 1.83 15.76 4.14
N GLY A 34 1.24 15.13 5.17
CA GLY A 34 0.26 15.76 6.06
C GLY A 34 -1.19 15.66 5.61
N ASP A 35 -1.48 15.45 4.33
CA ASP A 35 -2.84 15.22 3.81
C ASP A 35 -3.22 13.74 3.88
N GLY A 36 -4.51 13.45 4.07
CA GLY A 36 -5.03 12.08 4.08
C GLY A 36 -6.14 11.84 5.09
N LEU A 37 -6.25 10.60 5.54
CA LEU A 37 -7.28 10.13 6.45
C LEU A 37 -6.66 9.34 7.60
N VAL A 38 -7.19 9.56 8.81
CA VAL A 38 -6.98 8.69 9.97
C VAL A 38 -8.32 8.34 10.57
N GLY A 39 -8.43 7.15 11.17
CA GLY A 39 -9.68 6.72 11.78
C GLY A 39 -9.46 5.73 12.90
N TRP A 40 -10.48 5.57 13.73
CA TRP A 40 -10.51 4.67 14.87
C TRP A 40 -11.93 4.26 15.23
N GLY A 41 -12.03 3.35 16.21
CA GLY A 41 -13.25 2.63 16.47
C GLY A 41 -13.53 1.59 15.38
N SER A 42 -14.57 0.80 15.53
CA SER A 42 -14.96 -0.21 14.55
C SER A 42 -16.47 -0.27 14.44
N TYR A 43 -17.03 0.44 13.46
CA TYR A 43 -18.44 0.28 13.11
C TYR A 43 -18.69 -1.11 12.53
N ALA A 44 -17.85 -1.55 11.60
CA ALA A 44 -17.91 -2.89 11.03
C ALA A 44 -16.55 -3.34 10.52
N THR A 45 -16.25 -4.61 10.75
CA THR A 45 -15.04 -5.25 10.24
C THR A 45 -15.39 -6.63 9.70
N THR A 46 -14.73 -7.03 8.62
CA THR A 46 -14.84 -8.38 8.07
C THR A 46 -13.55 -8.81 7.40
N SER A 47 -13.40 -10.11 7.18
CA SER A 47 -12.36 -10.65 6.30
C SER A 47 -12.99 -11.33 5.08
N VAL A 48 -12.27 -11.29 3.98
CA VAL A 48 -12.61 -12.00 2.73
C VAL A 48 -11.39 -12.73 2.19
N SER A 49 -11.61 -13.85 1.52
CA SER A 49 -10.56 -14.66 0.89
C SER A 49 -11.10 -15.38 -0.35
N GLY A 50 -10.24 -16.07 -1.06
CA GLY A 50 -10.61 -16.79 -2.26
C GLY A 50 -10.50 -15.96 -3.55
N PRO A 51 -10.72 -16.60 -4.71
CA PRO A 51 -10.58 -15.92 -6.00
C PRO A 51 -11.56 -14.78 -6.21
N ASN A 52 -12.70 -14.77 -5.50
CA ASN A 52 -13.75 -13.76 -5.60
C ASN A 52 -13.63 -12.65 -4.55
N ARG A 53 -12.52 -12.57 -3.77
CA ARG A 53 -12.37 -11.68 -2.63
C ARG A 53 -12.69 -10.20 -2.91
N PHE A 54 -12.37 -9.68 -4.09
CA PHE A 54 -12.69 -8.31 -4.50
C PHE A 54 -14.20 -8.11 -4.68
N ASN A 55 -14.87 -9.04 -5.34
CA ASN A 55 -16.32 -8.99 -5.52
C ASN A 55 -17.07 -9.18 -4.19
N ASP A 56 -16.57 -10.03 -3.30
CA ASP A 56 -17.17 -10.24 -1.97
C ASP A 56 -16.96 -9.02 -1.07
N ALA A 57 -15.80 -8.37 -1.15
CA ALA A 57 -15.55 -7.08 -0.52
C ALA A 57 -16.52 -5.99 -1.02
N ARG A 58 -16.73 -5.89 -2.34
CA ARG A 58 -17.69 -4.98 -2.94
C ARG A 58 -19.10 -5.20 -2.42
N LYS A 59 -19.58 -6.45 -2.42
CA LYS A 59 -20.92 -6.81 -1.92
C LYS A 59 -21.08 -6.42 -0.46
N TRP A 60 -20.09 -6.76 0.37
CA TRP A 60 -20.13 -6.41 1.80
C TRP A 60 -20.16 -4.91 2.00
N TRP A 61 -19.32 -4.14 1.29
CA TRP A 61 -19.32 -2.68 1.36
C TRP A 61 -20.67 -2.07 1.02
N HIS A 62 -21.28 -2.46 -0.10
CA HIS A 62 -22.61 -1.98 -0.48
C HIS A 62 -23.68 -2.34 0.55
N GLN A 63 -23.64 -3.55 1.11
CA GLN A 63 -24.55 -3.94 2.19
C GLN A 63 -24.40 -3.07 3.46
N GLN A 64 -23.18 -2.60 3.77
CA GLN A 64 -23.01 -1.67 4.87
C GLN A 64 -23.58 -0.28 4.52
N LEU A 65 -23.33 0.22 3.32
CA LEU A 65 -23.84 1.52 2.86
C LEU A 65 -25.38 1.58 2.89
N GLU A 66 -26.08 0.51 2.55
CA GLU A 66 -27.55 0.42 2.59
C GLU A 66 -28.13 0.62 3.99
N LYS A 67 -27.34 0.47 5.06
CA LYS A 67 -27.75 0.65 6.45
C LYS A 67 -27.54 2.08 6.95
N LEU A 68 -26.89 2.94 6.17
CA LEU A 68 -26.41 4.26 6.57
C LEU A 68 -27.23 5.40 5.97
N ALA A 69 -27.54 6.41 6.79
CA ALA A 69 -28.11 7.69 6.35
C ALA A 69 -27.01 8.75 6.36
N ILE A 70 -26.48 9.10 5.17
CA ILE A 70 -25.31 9.94 5.04
C ILE A 70 -25.69 11.40 4.94
N SER A 71 -25.16 12.25 5.84
CA SER A 71 -25.23 13.70 5.85
C SER A 71 -23.80 14.28 5.75
N ASP A 72 -23.41 14.74 4.58
CA ASP A 72 -22.08 15.30 4.30
C ASP A 72 -22.21 16.77 3.94
N SER A 73 -21.65 17.66 4.75
CA SER A 73 -21.63 19.11 4.52
C SER A 73 -20.33 19.62 3.85
N VAL A 74 -19.38 18.71 3.58
CA VAL A 74 -18.03 19.06 3.08
C VAL A 74 -17.87 18.75 1.60
N HIS A 75 -18.38 17.61 1.15
CA HIS A 75 -18.43 17.19 -0.27
C HIS A 75 -17.07 17.09 -0.98
N VAL A 76 -16.04 16.60 -0.27
CA VAL A 76 -14.73 16.31 -0.86
C VAL A 76 -14.44 14.80 -0.87
N SER A 77 -13.51 14.34 -1.68
CA SER A 77 -13.06 12.95 -1.69
C SER A 77 -12.50 12.57 -0.31
N GLY A 78 -12.99 11.47 0.26
CA GLY A 78 -12.66 11.03 1.62
C GLY A 78 -13.60 11.54 2.71
N THR A 79 -14.80 12.05 2.38
CA THR A 79 -15.87 12.38 3.33
C THR A 79 -16.99 11.35 3.27
N GLY A 80 -17.82 11.30 4.31
CA GLY A 80 -18.82 10.24 4.50
C GLY A 80 -18.19 8.98 5.12
N PRO A 81 -18.90 7.84 5.09
CA PRO A 81 -18.36 6.58 5.57
C PRO A 81 -17.18 6.14 4.70
N ILE A 82 -16.12 5.68 5.33
CA ILE A 82 -14.88 5.26 4.67
C ILE A 82 -14.66 3.78 4.93
N LEU A 83 -14.36 3.04 3.87
CA LEU A 83 -13.84 1.68 3.93
C LEU A 83 -12.33 1.74 3.85
N PHE A 84 -11.62 1.37 4.90
CA PHE A 84 -10.21 1.00 4.82
C PHE A 84 -10.09 -0.49 4.48
N THR A 85 -9.16 -0.81 3.60
CA THR A 85 -8.98 -2.17 3.11
C THR A 85 -7.52 -2.55 3.00
N SER A 86 -7.22 -3.82 3.23
CA SER A 86 -5.91 -4.40 3.03
C SER A 86 -6.09 -5.81 2.48
N PHE A 87 -5.90 -5.98 1.17
CA PHE A 87 -6.03 -7.26 0.50
C PHE A 87 -4.77 -8.11 0.62
N SER A 88 -4.94 -9.41 0.66
CA SER A 88 -3.85 -10.38 0.62
C SER A 88 -3.23 -10.44 -0.78
N PHE A 89 -1.93 -10.80 -0.85
CA PHE A 89 -1.26 -11.12 -2.11
C PHE A 89 -1.83 -12.41 -2.72
N ASP A 90 -1.81 -13.50 -1.96
CA ASP A 90 -2.41 -14.78 -2.39
C ASP A 90 -3.92 -14.75 -2.10
N PRO A 91 -4.77 -15.11 -3.08
CA PRO A 91 -6.22 -15.19 -2.86
C PRO A 91 -6.64 -16.12 -1.72
N SER A 92 -5.87 -17.16 -1.41
CA SER A 92 -6.19 -18.09 -0.33
C SER A 92 -6.00 -17.52 1.07
N GLU A 93 -5.31 -16.39 1.20
CA GLU A 93 -5.05 -15.71 2.47
C GLU A 93 -6.12 -14.64 2.77
N GLU A 94 -6.21 -14.22 4.03
CA GLU A 94 -7.22 -13.26 4.46
C GLU A 94 -6.90 -11.83 4.03
N SER A 95 -7.90 -11.16 3.51
CA SER A 95 -7.97 -9.72 3.26
C SER A 95 -8.88 -9.08 4.29
N ILE A 96 -8.53 -7.90 4.79
CA ILE A 96 -9.23 -7.21 5.88
C ILE A 96 -9.93 -5.97 5.37
N LEU A 97 -11.17 -5.77 5.81
CA LEU A 97 -12.04 -4.65 5.51
C LEU A 97 -12.49 -4.01 6.82
N VAL A 98 -12.28 -2.70 6.98
CA VAL A 98 -12.62 -1.97 8.21
C VAL A 98 -13.37 -0.69 7.88
N ILE A 99 -14.52 -0.50 8.48
CA ILE A 99 -15.25 0.77 8.51
C ILE A 99 -15.09 1.34 9.92
N PRO A 100 -14.25 2.37 10.13
CA PRO A 100 -14.09 2.97 11.45
C PRO A 100 -15.35 3.75 11.88
N GLU A 101 -15.53 3.92 13.18
CA GLU A 101 -16.62 4.76 13.72
C GLU A 101 -16.36 6.24 13.50
N ILE A 102 -15.08 6.64 13.59
CA ILE A 102 -14.64 8.03 13.45
C ILE A 102 -13.53 8.09 12.41
N VAL A 103 -13.64 9.04 11.50
CA VAL A 103 -12.60 9.38 10.52
C VAL A 103 -12.32 10.87 10.58
N VAL A 104 -11.07 11.26 10.66
CA VAL A 104 -10.60 12.63 10.49
C VAL A 104 -9.80 12.70 9.21
N GLY A 105 -10.12 13.67 8.36
CA GLY A 105 -9.43 13.89 7.11
C GLY A 105 -8.88 15.30 7.00
N MET A 106 -7.82 15.43 6.21
CA MET A 106 -7.25 16.70 5.82
C MET A 106 -6.81 16.67 4.35
N ARG A 107 -7.08 17.75 3.63
CA ARG A 107 -6.64 17.93 2.24
C ARG A 107 -6.50 19.40 1.93
N ASN A 108 -5.32 19.80 1.43
CA ASN A 108 -5.01 21.18 1.03
C ASN A 108 -5.38 22.22 2.12
N GLY A 109 -5.04 21.92 3.38
CA GLY A 109 -5.29 22.80 4.52
C GLY A 109 -6.73 22.85 5.03
N SER A 110 -7.64 22.06 4.47
CA SER A 110 -9.02 21.89 4.95
C SER A 110 -9.17 20.57 5.70
N SER A 111 -9.71 20.60 6.90
CA SER A 111 -9.94 19.41 7.72
C SER A 111 -11.44 19.16 7.97
N TRP A 112 -11.78 17.91 8.20
CA TRP A 112 -13.12 17.45 8.50
C TRP A 112 -13.11 16.24 9.44
N ILE A 113 -14.26 16.00 10.07
CA ILE A 113 -14.53 14.80 10.86
C ILE A 113 -15.80 14.13 10.33
N THR A 114 -15.78 12.82 10.21
CA THR A 114 -16.94 11.96 9.96
C THR A 114 -17.12 11.01 11.13
N TRP A 115 -18.37 10.84 11.59
CA TRP A 115 -18.69 9.84 12.62
C TRP A 115 -19.99 9.11 12.28
N ILE A 116 -20.10 7.89 12.78
CA ILE A 116 -21.25 6.99 12.60
C ILE A 116 -21.99 6.86 13.94
N GLY A 117 -23.29 7.13 13.93
CA GLY A 117 -24.16 7.05 15.11
C GLY A 117 -24.86 8.37 15.44
N ASP A 118 -25.79 8.32 16.42
CA ASP A 118 -26.65 9.45 16.84
C ASP A 118 -25.97 10.42 17.83
N GLN A 119 -24.72 10.14 18.25
CA GLN A 119 -24.01 10.98 19.20
C GLN A 119 -23.68 12.36 18.61
N ALA A 120 -23.51 13.34 19.49
CA ALA A 120 -22.96 14.64 19.10
C ALA A 120 -21.54 14.48 18.51
N GLN A 121 -21.10 15.50 17.78
CA GLN A 121 -19.74 15.50 17.19
C GLN A 121 -18.70 15.09 18.22
N PRO A 122 -17.90 14.03 17.95
CA PRO A 122 -16.85 13.59 18.85
C PRO A 122 -15.82 14.69 19.07
N LYS A 123 -15.39 14.85 20.31
CA LYS A 123 -14.24 15.70 20.60
C LYS A 123 -12.98 14.96 20.23
N LEU A 124 -12.09 15.64 19.48
CA LEU A 124 -10.76 15.13 19.24
C LEU A 124 -10.00 15.17 20.58
N ALA A 125 -9.63 14.00 21.07
CA ALA A 125 -8.79 13.90 22.25
C ALA A 125 -7.36 14.28 21.88
N GLU A 126 -6.62 14.88 22.82
CA GLU A 126 -5.17 14.91 22.72
C GLU A 126 -4.66 13.47 22.70
N SER A 127 -3.62 13.22 21.87
CA SER A 127 -3.03 11.89 21.76
C SER A 127 -2.70 11.34 23.16
N ALA A 128 -3.14 10.11 23.44
CA ALA A 128 -2.69 9.40 24.63
C ALA A 128 -1.16 9.34 24.66
N GLN A 129 -0.56 9.39 25.85
CA GLN A 129 0.88 9.29 26.01
C GLN A 129 1.41 8.06 25.27
N MET A 130 2.45 8.25 24.46
CA MET A 130 3.08 7.13 23.76
C MET A 130 3.71 6.17 24.77
N LEU A 131 3.68 4.89 24.43
CA LEU A 131 4.40 3.88 25.20
C LEU A 131 5.90 4.19 25.19
N GLU A 132 6.57 3.91 26.30
CA GLU A 132 8.03 4.02 26.39
C GLU A 132 8.70 3.14 25.32
N ASP A 133 9.91 3.53 24.94
CA ASP A 133 10.71 2.79 23.98
C ASP A 133 10.89 1.33 24.41
N ALA A 134 10.66 0.43 23.47
CA ALA A 134 10.85 -0.98 23.67
C ALA A 134 12.22 -1.42 23.13
N GLU A 135 12.85 -2.36 23.81
CA GLU A 135 14.01 -3.04 23.24
C GLU A 135 13.53 -4.05 22.20
N TYR A 136 14.15 -4.02 21.03
CA TYR A 136 13.81 -4.86 19.90
C TYR A 136 14.89 -5.91 19.64
N ASN A 137 14.47 -7.18 19.64
CA ASN A 137 15.33 -8.31 19.29
C ASN A 137 15.06 -8.74 17.84
N TRP A 138 16.07 -8.63 17.00
CA TRP A 138 16.01 -8.96 15.59
C TRP A 138 16.37 -10.44 15.37
N GLY A 139 15.58 -11.11 14.54
CA GLY A 139 15.80 -12.47 14.10
C GLY A 139 15.62 -12.62 12.59
N ASP A 140 16.14 -13.70 12.06
CA ASP A 140 15.81 -14.12 10.71
C ASP A 140 14.31 -14.40 10.61
N GLY A 141 13.76 -14.16 9.42
CA GLY A 141 12.38 -14.47 9.12
C GLY A 141 12.16 -15.95 8.83
N SER A 142 11.37 -16.23 7.82
CA SER A 142 11.06 -17.59 7.38
C SER A 142 12.25 -18.29 6.75
N LEU A 143 13.17 -17.54 6.14
CA LEU A 143 14.42 -18.04 5.55
C LEU A 143 15.61 -17.20 6.03
N SER A 144 16.74 -17.86 6.28
CA SER A 144 18.02 -17.17 6.44
C SER A 144 18.47 -16.48 5.15
N PRO A 145 19.38 -15.50 5.21
CA PRO A 145 19.94 -14.86 4.01
C PRO A 145 20.51 -15.85 2.98
N GLY A 146 21.22 -16.88 3.44
CA GLY A 146 21.80 -17.90 2.56
C GLY A 146 20.75 -18.78 1.88
N GLU A 147 19.72 -19.22 2.62
CA GLU A 147 18.60 -19.97 2.04
C GLU A 147 17.84 -19.14 1.01
N TRP A 148 17.61 -17.85 1.27
CA TRP A 148 16.95 -16.97 0.30
C TRP A 148 17.79 -16.80 -0.97
N GLN A 149 19.12 -16.65 -0.87
CA GLN A 149 20.01 -16.61 -2.04
C GLN A 149 19.92 -17.89 -2.89
N ILE A 150 19.77 -19.06 -2.26
CA ILE A 150 19.53 -20.33 -2.97
C ILE A 150 18.22 -20.28 -3.75
N ARG A 151 17.12 -19.69 -3.16
CA ARG A 151 15.85 -19.51 -3.87
C ARG A 151 15.97 -18.53 -5.04
N VAL A 152 16.75 -17.46 -4.91
CA VAL A 152 17.05 -16.54 -6.02
C VAL A 152 17.78 -17.29 -7.16
N ALA A 153 18.80 -18.07 -6.83
CA ALA A 153 19.51 -18.87 -7.85
C ALA A 153 18.61 -19.91 -8.53
N GLN A 154 17.66 -20.50 -7.78
CA GLN A 154 16.65 -21.39 -8.33
C GLN A 154 15.71 -20.67 -9.29
N ALA A 155 15.25 -19.46 -8.94
CA ALA A 155 14.39 -18.64 -9.80
C ALA A 155 15.10 -18.23 -11.10
N ILE A 156 16.38 -17.87 -11.03
CA ILE A 156 17.18 -17.56 -12.24
C ILE A 156 17.22 -18.75 -13.21
N LYS A 157 17.47 -19.97 -12.70
CA LYS A 157 17.44 -21.19 -13.52
C LYS A 157 16.09 -21.46 -14.16
N GLU A 158 15.00 -21.19 -13.44
CA GLU A 158 13.64 -21.36 -13.96
C GLU A 158 13.36 -20.35 -15.08
N ILE A 159 13.80 -19.09 -14.93
CA ILE A 159 13.70 -18.06 -15.96
C ILE A 159 14.50 -18.45 -17.21
N GLU A 160 15.72 -18.95 -17.05
CA GLU A 160 16.59 -19.36 -18.19
C GLU A 160 16.05 -20.58 -18.95
N SER A 161 15.26 -21.44 -18.29
CA SER A 161 14.78 -22.72 -18.85
C SER A 161 13.34 -22.69 -19.32
N THR A 162 12.58 -21.62 -19.05
CA THR A 162 11.14 -21.55 -19.36
C THR A 162 10.78 -20.25 -20.11
N LYS A 163 9.48 -19.97 -20.21
CA LYS A 163 8.96 -18.69 -20.73
C LYS A 163 8.77 -17.62 -19.67
N LEU A 164 9.24 -17.87 -18.43
CA LEU A 164 9.17 -16.88 -17.37
C LEU A 164 10.26 -15.83 -17.63
N GLU A 165 9.88 -14.56 -17.66
CA GLU A 165 10.78 -13.44 -17.93
C GLU A 165 11.27 -12.78 -16.64
N LYS A 166 10.39 -12.70 -15.66
CA LYS A 166 10.61 -12.06 -14.36
C LYS A 166 9.79 -12.72 -13.26
N VAL A 167 10.36 -12.81 -12.06
CA VAL A 167 9.63 -13.13 -10.83
C VAL A 167 10.08 -12.22 -9.70
N VAL A 168 9.17 -11.78 -8.84
CA VAL A 168 9.52 -11.03 -7.63
C VAL A 168 9.56 -12.01 -6.46
N LEU A 169 10.73 -12.19 -5.85
CA LEU A 169 10.88 -12.99 -4.63
C LEU A 169 11.00 -12.10 -3.41
N ALA A 170 10.23 -12.43 -2.39
CA ALA A 170 10.22 -11.73 -1.12
C ALA A 170 10.92 -12.52 -0.01
N ARG A 171 11.29 -11.80 1.05
CA ARG A 171 11.76 -12.34 2.32
C ARG A 171 11.23 -11.49 3.46
N ASP A 172 11.29 -12.04 4.65
CA ASP A 172 10.87 -11.38 5.87
C ASP A 172 11.98 -11.32 6.92
N LEU A 173 11.80 -10.47 7.92
CA LEU A 173 12.54 -10.46 9.17
C LEU A 173 11.54 -10.38 10.32
N LYS A 174 11.90 -10.97 11.47
CA LYS A 174 11.12 -10.91 12.69
C LYS A 174 11.76 -9.98 13.70
N VAL A 175 10.92 -9.23 14.37
CA VAL A 175 11.30 -8.33 15.45
C VAL A 175 10.41 -8.65 16.65
N ASN A 176 11.01 -9.00 17.76
CA ASN A 176 10.31 -9.28 19.00
C ASN A 176 10.56 -8.15 20.00
N SER A 177 9.53 -7.77 20.73
CA SER A 177 9.58 -6.80 21.81
C SER A 177 9.13 -7.42 23.13
N HIS A 178 9.61 -6.92 24.25
CA HIS A 178 9.10 -7.30 25.57
C HIS A 178 7.74 -6.73 25.93
N ARG A 179 7.28 -5.74 25.14
CA ARG A 179 6.00 -5.04 25.31
C ARG A 179 5.25 -5.00 23.99
N ALA A 180 3.96 -4.69 24.05
CA ALA A 180 3.17 -4.42 22.86
C ALA A 180 3.81 -3.30 22.03
N ILE A 181 3.88 -3.50 20.73
CA ILE A 181 4.48 -2.53 19.80
C ILE A 181 3.44 -1.44 19.49
N ASP A 182 3.76 -0.18 19.85
CA ASP A 182 2.90 0.97 19.56
C ASP A 182 3.04 1.38 18.09
N PRO A 183 1.99 1.20 17.25
CA PRO A 183 2.05 1.55 15.84
C PRO A 183 2.24 3.06 15.61
N ARG A 184 1.82 3.92 16.55
CA ARG A 184 1.86 5.38 16.41
C ARG A 184 3.29 5.90 16.28
N LYS A 185 4.23 5.37 17.08
CA LYS A 185 5.64 5.75 16.99
C LYS A 185 6.19 5.42 15.61
N ILE A 186 5.94 4.20 15.12
CA ILE A 186 6.41 3.76 13.81
C ILE A 186 5.82 4.63 12.69
N LEU A 187 4.52 4.92 12.74
CA LEU A 187 3.84 5.74 11.73
C LEU A 187 4.38 7.18 11.70
N ARG A 188 4.66 7.78 12.87
CA ARG A 188 5.26 9.12 12.98
C ARG A 188 6.67 9.15 12.42
N ASN A 189 7.52 8.19 12.80
CA ASN A 189 8.89 8.09 12.30
C ASN A 189 8.92 7.89 10.78
N LEU A 190 8.07 6.99 10.24
CA LEU A 190 7.92 6.81 8.80
C LEU A 190 7.48 8.10 8.09
N SER A 191 6.52 8.84 8.66
CA SER A 191 6.04 10.09 8.07
C SER A 191 7.11 11.18 8.07
N ALA A 192 7.91 11.27 9.12
CA ALA A 192 8.99 12.25 9.21
C ALA A 192 10.14 11.96 8.24
N GLU A 193 10.52 10.69 8.11
CA GLU A 193 11.64 10.27 7.25
C GLU A 193 11.26 10.10 5.78
N TYR A 194 10.00 9.66 5.51
CA TYR A 194 9.50 9.37 4.15
C TYR A 194 8.25 10.19 3.78
N PRO A 195 8.27 11.54 3.81
CA PRO A 195 7.08 12.39 3.64
C PRO A 195 6.44 12.30 2.24
N SER A 196 7.19 11.80 1.25
CA SER A 196 6.69 11.63 -0.12
C SER A 196 5.94 10.31 -0.36
N THR A 197 5.92 9.40 0.64
CA THR A 197 5.24 8.10 0.58
C THR A 197 3.87 8.16 1.24
N TRP A 198 3.01 7.18 0.95
CA TRP A 198 1.75 6.97 1.67
C TRP A 198 2.02 6.16 2.94
N ILE A 199 1.85 6.80 4.08
CA ILE A 199 1.92 6.17 5.40
C ILE A 199 0.59 5.51 5.67
N PHE A 200 0.58 4.22 5.96
CA PHE A 200 -0.65 3.47 6.13
C PHE A 200 -0.64 2.55 7.33
N ALA A 201 -1.84 2.33 7.87
CA ALA A 201 -2.12 1.32 8.88
C ALA A 201 -3.52 0.73 8.65
N VAL A 202 -3.64 -0.60 8.60
CA VAL A 202 -4.91 -1.33 8.56
C VAL A 202 -4.75 -2.64 9.30
N ASN A 203 -5.41 -2.75 10.45
CA ASN A 203 -5.43 -3.97 11.27
C ASN A 203 -4.04 -4.59 11.49
N GLY A 204 -3.12 -3.80 12.03
CA GLY A 204 -1.74 -4.21 12.34
C GLY A 204 -0.77 -4.26 11.15
N LEU A 205 -1.22 -4.21 9.89
CA LEU A 205 -0.32 -3.97 8.76
C LEU A 205 -0.02 -2.49 8.68
N ILE A 206 1.26 -2.12 8.80
CA ILE A 206 1.72 -0.72 8.80
C ILE A 206 2.89 -0.53 7.84
N GLY A 207 3.03 0.66 7.26
CA GLY A 207 4.15 0.92 6.36
C GLY A 207 4.12 2.28 5.68
N ALA A 208 5.08 2.45 4.74
CA ALA A 208 5.29 3.66 3.96
C ALA A 208 5.49 3.31 2.48
N THR A 209 4.39 3.20 1.73
CA THR A 209 4.48 2.79 0.33
C THR A 209 4.72 3.96 -0.62
N PRO A 210 5.67 3.87 -1.56
CA PRO A 210 5.82 4.84 -2.64
C PRO A 210 4.93 4.55 -3.85
N GLU A 211 4.28 3.38 -3.91
CA GLU A 211 3.59 2.87 -5.09
C GLU A 211 2.07 2.97 -4.95
N LEU A 212 1.45 3.77 -5.83
CA LEU A 212 0.01 3.94 -5.90
C LEU A 212 -0.54 3.01 -6.99
N LEU A 213 -1.22 1.95 -6.56
CA LEU A 213 -1.83 0.99 -7.48
C LEU A 213 -3.04 1.61 -8.19
N LEU A 214 -3.87 2.32 -7.44
CA LEU A 214 -5.11 2.91 -7.97
C LEU A 214 -5.51 4.14 -7.16
N ARG A 215 -5.77 5.25 -7.84
CA ARG A 215 -6.55 6.38 -7.32
C ARG A 215 -7.75 6.58 -8.21
N LEU A 216 -8.92 6.65 -7.60
CA LEU A 216 -10.16 7.09 -8.24
C LEU A 216 -10.55 8.43 -7.64
N SER A 217 -10.79 9.42 -8.49
CA SER A 217 -11.27 10.72 -8.06
C SER A 217 -12.10 11.36 -9.18
N ARG A 218 -13.40 11.51 -8.91
CA ARG A 218 -14.34 12.18 -9.83
C ARG A 218 -14.29 11.63 -11.26
N GLY A 219 -14.28 10.31 -11.39
CA GLY A 219 -14.25 9.63 -12.68
C GLY A 219 -12.87 9.59 -13.37
N MET A 220 -11.82 10.10 -12.71
CA MET A 220 -10.45 9.93 -13.17
C MET A 220 -9.78 8.78 -12.43
N VAL A 221 -9.02 7.98 -13.17
CA VAL A 221 -8.15 6.94 -12.62
C VAL A 221 -6.70 7.33 -12.78
N THR A 222 -5.89 7.04 -11.75
CA THR A 222 -4.43 7.22 -11.78
C THR A 222 -3.76 6.01 -11.15
N SER A 223 -2.68 5.53 -11.76
CA SER A 223 -1.80 4.52 -11.18
C SER A 223 -0.35 4.99 -11.31
N ARG A 224 0.43 4.90 -10.23
CA ARG A 224 1.87 5.20 -10.23
C ARG A 224 2.65 3.89 -10.25
N VAL A 225 3.31 3.64 -11.35
CA VAL A 225 4.14 2.44 -11.56
C VAL A 225 5.57 2.76 -11.19
N LEU A 226 6.20 1.88 -10.41
CA LEU A 226 7.62 1.97 -10.05
C LEU A 226 8.34 0.71 -10.53
N ALA A 227 9.40 0.87 -11.32
CA ALA A 227 10.33 -0.20 -11.67
C ALA A 227 11.70 0.40 -11.98
N GLY A 228 12.76 -0.37 -11.79
CA GLY A 228 14.13 0.15 -11.80
C GLY A 228 14.46 0.88 -10.49
N THR A 229 15.55 0.48 -9.85
CA THR A 229 15.93 0.99 -8.52
C THR A 229 17.43 1.22 -8.44
N ILE A 230 17.83 2.34 -7.84
CA ILE A 230 19.22 2.59 -7.48
C ILE A 230 19.30 3.17 -6.05
N SER A 231 20.27 2.68 -5.27
CA SER A 231 20.48 3.16 -3.89
C SER A 231 21.13 4.54 -3.90
N LYS A 232 20.71 5.40 -2.98
CA LYS A 232 21.35 6.69 -2.72
C LYS A 232 22.60 6.50 -1.87
N THR A 233 23.55 7.41 -2.05
CA THR A 233 24.79 7.45 -1.28
C THR A 233 24.74 8.47 -0.13
N GLY A 234 23.79 9.42 -0.18
CA GLY A 234 23.69 10.56 0.71
C GLY A 234 24.58 11.74 0.29
N ASP A 235 25.27 11.64 -0.82
CA ASP A 235 26.04 12.71 -1.45
C ASP A 235 25.25 13.25 -2.65
N ASP A 236 24.86 14.51 -2.63
CA ASP A 236 23.96 15.09 -3.62
C ASP A 236 24.52 15.05 -5.06
N GLU A 237 25.82 15.25 -5.28
CA GLU A 237 26.42 15.19 -6.61
C GLU A 237 26.43 13.75 -7.17
N ARG A 238 26.80 12.80 -6.32
CA ARG A 238 26.77 11.36 -6.69
C ARG A 238 25.35 10.89 -6.91
N ASP A 239 24.41 11.28 -6.07
CA ASP A 239 23.01 10.90 -6.20
C ASP A 239 22.39 11.48 -7.47
N LEU A 240 22.76 12.70 -7.87
CA LEU A 240 22.35 13.28 -9.16
C LEU A 240 22.94 12.48 -10.35
N ALA A 241 24.21 12.08 -10.28
CA ALA A 241 24.85 11.26 -11.30
C ALA A 241 24.21 9.85 -11.39
N LEU A 242 23.86 9.25 -10.24
CA LEU A 242 23.14 7.98 -10.16
C LEU A 242 21.73 8.08 -10.74
N ALA A 243 20.99 9.16 -10.45
CA ALA A 243 19.69 9.44 -11.05
C ALA A 243 19.76 9.54 -12.57
N ALA A 244 20.77 10.26 -13.10
CA ALA A 244 21.00 10.36 -14.53
C ALA A 244 21.42 9.02 -15.17
N SER A 245 22.16 8.19 -14.46
CA SER A 245 22.51 6.83 -14.88
C SER A 245 21.26 5.93 -14.96
N LEU A 246 20.42 5.95 -13.92
CA LEU A 246 19.17 5.19 -13.89
C LEU A 246 18.25 5.59 -15.05
N ALA A 247 18.07 6.89 -15.28
CA ALA A 247 17.23 7.42 -16.36
C ALA A 247 17.72 7.07 -17.77
N ARG A 248 18.98 6.61 -17.92
CA ARG A 248 19.60 6.22 -19.19
C ARG A 248 19.89 4.72 -19.30
N SER A 249 19.63 3.96 -18.25
CA SER A 249 19.85 2.52 -18.22
C SER A 249 18.84 1.83 -19.14
N SER A 250 19.29 1.27 -20.25
CA SER A 250 18.41 0.55 -21.18
C SER A 250 17.70 -0.62 -20.51
N LYS A 251 18.39 -1.32 -19.61
CA LYS A 251 17.82 -2.44 -18.83
C LYS A 251 16.69 -1.97 -17.92
N ASP A 252 16.93 -0.90 -17.14
CA ASP A 252 15.92 -0.40 -16.19
C ASP A 252 14.74 0.24 -16.91
N LEU A 253 14.97 0.92 -18.04
CA LEU A 253 13.91 1.48 -18.88
C LEU A 253 13.05 0.39 -19.52
N GLU A 254 13.64 -0.70 -20.02
CA GLU A 254 12.92 -1.85 -20.58
C GLU A 254 12.07 -2.54 -19.49
N GLU A 255 12.64 -2.79 -18.31
CA GLU A 255 11.90 -3.34 -17.16
C GLU A 255 10.73 -2.44 -16.78
N HIS A 256 10.95 -1.11 -16.76
CA HIS A 256 9.93 -0.13 -16.43
C HIS A 256 8.82 -0.10 -17.48
N GLU A 257 9.14 -0.14 -18.77
CA GLU A 257 8.18 -0.17 -19.86
C GLU A 257 7.22 -1.36 -19.76
N TYR A 258 7.72 -2.55 -19.44
CA TYR A 258 6.88 -3.73 -19.21
C TYR A 258 5.87 -3.50 -18.08
N ALA A 259 6.30 -2.92 -16.97
CA ALA A 259 5.44 -2.65 -15.83
C ALA A 259 4.37 -1.59 -16.17
N VAL A 260 4.75 -0.52 -16.86
CA VAL A 260 3.83 0.54 -17.30
C VAL A 260 2.79 0.00 -18.28
N ARG A 261 3.22 -0.76 -19.28
CA ARG A 261 2.33 -1.38 -20.29
C ARG A 261 1.31 -2.30 -19.63
N SER A 262 1.75 -3.14 -18.70
CA SER A 262 0.85 -4.05 -17.95
C SER A 262 -0.27 -3.29 -17.23
N VAL A 263 0.03 -2.14 -16.63
CA VAL A 263 -0.97 -1.31 -15.97
C VAL A 263 -1.86 -0.59 -16.98
N ALA A 264 -1.30 -0.04 -18.05
CA ALA A 264 -2.06 0.64 -19.10
C ALA A 264 -3.07 -0.31 -19.77
N ASP A 265 -2.63 -1.52 -20.15
CA ASP A 265 -3.47 -2.56 -20.74
C ASP A 265 -4.59 -3.01 -19.79
N ALA A 266 -4.30 -3.07 -18.49
CA ALA A 266 -5.30 -3.43 -17.48
C ALA A 266 -6.35 -2.33 -17.26
N LEU A 267 -6.00 -1.04 -17.45
CA LEU A 267 -6.89 0.10 -17.29
C LEU A 267 -7.70 0.42 -18.56
N ASP A 268 -7.16 0.14 -19.73
CA ASP A 268 -7.75 0.49 -21.03
C ASP A 268 -9.23 0.05 -21.19
N PRO A 269 -9.65 -1.17 -20.79
CA PRO A 269 -11.05 -1.61 -20.90
C PRO A 269 -12.04 -0.78 -20.08
N PHE A 270 -11.56 -0.01 -19.10
CA PHE A 270 -12.37 0.79 -18.18
C PHE A 270 -12.38 2.28 -18.52
N CYS A 271 -11.49 2.71 -19.42
CA CYS A 271 -11.29 4.12 -19.75
C CYS A 271 -11.78 4.49 -21.15
N THR A 272 -12.23 5.71 -21.33
CA THR A 272 -12.51 6.30 -22.66
C THR A 272 -11.21 6.69 -23.35
N SER A 273 -10.18 6.98 -22.55
CA SER A 273 -8.82 7.29 -22.99
C SER A 273 -7.86 7.05 -21.84
N THR A 274 -6.67 6.57 -22.15
CA THR A 274 -5.54 6.45 -21.24
C THR A 274 -4.42 7.36 -21.70
N ASN A 275 -3.73 7.99 -20.75
CA ASN A 275 -2.52 8.76 -21.00
C ASN A 275 -1.35 8.11 -20.31
N VAL A 276 -0.36 7.72 -21.10
CA VAL A 276 0.91 7.13 -20.64
C VAL A 276 2.03 8.06 -21.08
N PRO A 277 2.75 8.72 -20.16
CA PRO A 277 3.93 9.54 -20.51
C PRO A 277 4.99 8.75 -21.28
N GLU A 278 5.58 9.37 -22.28
CA GLU A 278 6.61 8.73 -23.12
C GLU A 278 7.89 8.36 -22.36
N SER A 279 8.19 9.10 -21.29
CA SER A 279 9.40 8.88 -20.49
C SER A 279 9.05 8.88 -18.99
N PRO A 280 9.66 7.98 -18.22
CA PRO A 280 9.55 8.01 -16.77
C PRO A 280 10.29 9.21 -16.17
N PHE A 281 9.89 9.60 -14.96
CA PHE A 281 10.68 10.50 -14.13
C PHE A 281 11.42 9.71 -13.04
N VAL A 282 12.44 10.30 -12.44
CA VAL A 282 13.13 9.70 -11.29
C VAL A 282 12.46 10.17 -10.01
N LEU A 283 11.89 9.23 -9.28
CA LEU A 283 11.31 9.45 -7.95
C LEU A 283 12.42 9.28 -6.90
N HIS A 284 12.70 10.36 -6.16
CA HIS A 284 13.66 10.35 -5.06
C HIS A 284 12.95 10.01 -3.74
N LEU A 285 13.35 8.92 -3.11
CA LEU A 285 13.01 8.57 -1.73
C LEU A 285 14.23 8.86 -0.83
N ALA A 286 14.10 8.65 0.48
CA ALA A 286 15.18 8.95 1.42
C ALA A 286 16.45 8.14 1.12
N ASN A 287 16.31 6.84 0.84
CA ASN A 287 17.42 5.88 0.70
C ASN A 287 17.60 5.29 -0.70
N VAL A 288 16.62 5.45 -1.60
CA VAL A 288 16.65 4.90 -2.97
C VAL A 288 16.01 5.87 -3.96
N MET A 289 16.28 5.65 -5.25
CA MET A 289 15.61 6.31 -6.36
C MET A 289 14.97 5.24 -7.26
N HIS A 290 13.80 5.54 -7.83
CA HIS A 290 13.08 4.68 -8.75
C HIS A 290 12.75 5.41 -10.05
N LEU A 291 12.66 4.69 -11.16
CA LEU A 291 11.90 5.18 -12.32
C LEU A 291 10.41 5.11 -11.96
N ALA A 292 9.68 6.15 -12.31
CA ALA A 292 8.26 6.29 -12.02
C ALA A 292 7.48 6.82 -13.21
N THR A 293 6.28 6.27 -13.44
CA THR A 293 5.33 6.76 -14.45
C THR A 293 3.93 6.82 -13.87
N ASP A 294 3.26 7.94 -14.01
CA ASP A 294 1.85 8.11 -13.65
C ASP A 294 0.99 7.82 -14.89
N VAL A 295 0.35 6.66 -14.92
CA VAL A 295 -0.65 6.29 -15.93
C VAL A 295 -1.98 6.87 -15.48
N THR A 296 -2.64 7.65 -16.34
CA THR A 296 -3.94 8.27 -16.04
C THR A 296 -4.99 7.93 -17.09
N GLY A 297 -6.27 7.94 -16.70
CA GLY A 297 -7.37 7.69 -17.62
C GLY A 297 -8.69 8.30 -17.14
N ALA A 298 -9.61 8.51 -18.05
CA ALA A 298 -10.98 8.90 -17.75
C ALA A 298 -11.89 7.66 -17.85
N LEU A 299 -12.60 7.36 -16.76
CA LEU A 299 -13.51 6.21 -16.71
C LEU A 299 -14.68 6.37 -17.67
N ILE A 300 -15.17 5.26 -18.23
CA ILE A 300 -16.33 5.20 -19.10
C ILE A 300 -17.59 5.40 -18.26
N GLU A 301 -18.23 6.59 -18.34
CA GLU A 301 -19.43 6.94 -17.57
C GLU A 301 -20.62 5.98 -17.79
N SER A 302 -20.77 5.43 -19.00
CA SER A 302 -21.84 4.48 -19.30
C SER A 302 -21.72 3.13 -18.63
N LYS A 303 -20.54 2.78 -18.15
CA LYS A 303 -20.26 1.53 -17.41
C LYS A 303 -20.40 1.74 -15.90
N LYS A 304 -21.64 1.99 -15.42
CA LYS A 304 -21.94 2.18 -13.99
C LYS A 304 -21.50 1.01 -13.06
N SER A 305 -21.10 -0.12 -13.64
CA SER A 305 -20.60 -1.28 -12.89
C SER A 305 -19.08 -1.26 -12.65
N VAL A 306 -18.36 -0.28 -13.21
CA VAL A 306 -16.92 -0.14 -13.00
C VAL A 306 -16.67 0.61 -11.71
N ASP A 307 -16.09 -0.06 -10.75
CA ASP A 307 -15.68 0.47 -9.47
C ASP A 307 -14.23 0.07 -9.14
N ALA A 308 -13.72 0.54 -8.01
CA ALA A 308 -12.37 0.22 -7.57
C ALA A 308 -12.10 -1.28 -7.48
N PHE A 309 -13.05 -2.08 -6.99
CA PHE A 309 -12.87 -3.52 -6.82
C PHE A 309 -12.72 -4.25 -8.16
N THR A 310 -13.51 -3.83 -9.16
CA THR A 310 -13.42 -4.38 -10.53
C THR A 310 -12.08 -4.07 -11.18
N ILE A 311 -11.57 -2.85 -10.98
CA ILE A 311 -10.26 -2.43 -11.50
C ILE A 311 -9.13 -3.16 -10.76
N LEU A 312 -9.20 -3.27 -9.42
CA LEU A 312 -8.22 -3.98 -8.61
C LEU A 312 -8.07 -5.45 -9.01
N GLU A 313 -9.17 -6.13 -9.36
CA GLU A 313 -9.15 -7.51 -9.84
C GLU A 313 -8.31 -7.68 -11.10
N LYS A 314 -8.19 -6.64 -11.92
CA LYS A 314 -7.36 -6.63 -13.13
C LYS A 314 -5.94 -6.16 -12.89
N LEU A 315 -5.73 -5.26 -11.93
CA LEU A 315 -4.41 -4.69 -11.61
C LEU A 315 -3.59 -5.59 -10.68
N HIS A 316 -4.24 -6.45 -9.88
CA HIS A 316 -3.52 -7.21 -8.85
C HIS A 316 -3.60 -8.74 -9.08
N PRO A 317 -2.42 -9.42 -9.00
CA PRO A 317 -1.08 -8.86 -8.76
C PRO A 317 -0.44 -8.30 -10.04
N SER A 318 0.19 -7.14 -9.92
CA SER A 318 0.94 -6.53 -11.03
C SER A 318 2.30 -7.21 -11.25
N ALA A 319 2.89 -6.99 -12.42
CA ALA A 319 4.24 -7.46 -12.72
C ALA A 319 5.31 -6.88 -11.78
N ALA A 320 5.05 -5.73 -11.14
CA ALA A 320 5.95 -5.10 -10.20
C ALA A 320 6.13 -5.89 -8.89
N VAL A 321 5.14 -6.68 -8.49
CA VAL A 321 5.17 -7.46 -7.23
C VAL A 321 5.02 -8.97 -7.41
N CYS A 322 4.69 -9.43 -8.62
CA CYS A 322 4.55 -10.84 -8.97
C CYS A 322 5.60 -11.28 -10.01
N GLY A 323 5.45 -10.83 -11.24
CA GLY A 323 6.34 -11.15 -12.35
C GLY A 323 5.60 -11.28 -13.67
N THR A 324 6.32 -11.75 -14.71
CA THR A 324 5.82 -11.87 -16.09
C THR A 324 6.25 -13.20 -16.69
N PRO A 325 5.35 -14.03 -17.27
CA PRO A 325 3.88 -13.95 -17.18
C PRO A 325 3.38 -14.16 -15.75
N THR A 326 2.33 -13.44 -15.36
CA THR A 326 1.85 -13.38 -13.96
C THR A 326 1.50 -14.76 -13.38
N GLU A 327 0.80 -15.61 -14.13
CA GLU A 327 0.41 -16.95 -13.65
C GLU A 327 1.61 -17.85 -13.35
N ASN A 328 2.63 -17.83 -14.24
CA ASN A 328 3.86 -18.60 -14.05
C ASN A 328 4.66 -18.08 -12.85
N ALA A 329 4.76 -16.77 -12.73
CA ALA A 329 5.44 -16.13 -11.60
C ALA A 329 4.75 -16.43 -10.27
N ALA A 330 3.42 -16.32 -10.21
CA ALA A 330 2.65 -16.63 -8.99
C ALA A 330 2.83 -18.10 -8.55
N LYS A 331 2.85 -19.03 -9.51
CA LYS A 331 3.11 -20.43 -9.24
C LYS A 331 4.52 -20.63 -8.67
N LEU A 332 5.55 -20.06 -9.30
CA LEU A 332 6.93 -20.17 -8.83
C LEU A 332 7.10 -19.56 -7.44
N ILE A 333 6.52 -18.39 -7.16
CA ILE A 333 6.51 -17.76 -5.84
C ILE A 333 5.98 -18.76 -4.80
N LYS A 334 4.83 -19.36 -5.05
CA LYS A 334 4.22 -20.34 -4.15
C LYS A 334 5.10 -21.54 -3.90
N ASP A 335 5.83 -22.02 -4.92
CA ASP A 335 6.65 -23.22 -4.86
C ASP A 335 7.97 -23.00 -4.14
N ILE A 336 8.60 -21.79 -4.27
CA ILE A 336 9.97 -21.59 -3.81
C ILE A 336 10.18 -20.49 -2.76
N GLU A 337 9.26 -19.53 -2.59
CA GLU A 337 9.48 -18.38 -1.70
C GLU A 337 9.59 -18.79 -0.22
N GLY A 338 8.91 -19.85 0.18
CA GLY A 338 9.05 -20.47 1.51
C GLY A 338 8.40 -19.66 2.65
N MET A 339 7.59 -18.66 2.34
CA MET A 339 6.86 -17.85 3.33
C MET A 339 5.46 -17.43 2.83
N PRO A 340 4.47 -17.33 3.72
CA PRO A 340 3.23 -16.66 3.40
C PRO A 340 3.48 -15.13 3.36
N ARG A 341 3.02 -14.47 2.31
CA ARG A 341 3.10 -13.00 2.20
C ARG A 341 2.04 -12.30 3.05
N GLY A 342 0.93 -12.98 3.33
CA GLY A 342 -0.23 -12.34 3.93
C GLY A 342 -0.69 -11.17 3.08
N ARG A 343 -0.75 -9.99 3.70
CA ARG A 343 -1.16 -8.74 3.05
C ARG A 343 0.00 -7.91 2.48
N TYR A 344 1.26 -8.33 2.69
CA TYR A 344 2.41 -7.74 2.02
C TYR A 344 2.30 -7.88 0.51
N ALA A 345 2.64 -6.83 -0.22
CA ALA A 345 2.51 -6.72 -1.68
C ALA A 345 1.06 -6.78 -2.20
N GLY A 346 0.05 -6.80 -1.32
CA GLY A 346 -1.36 -6.68 -1.66
C GLY A 346 -1.83 -5.22 -1.72
N PRO A 347 -3.02 -4.95 -2.30
CA PRO A 347 -3.62 -3.62 -2.29
C PRO A 347 -4.01 -3.18 -0.88
N VAL A 348 -3.64 -1.94 -0.51
CA VAL A 348 -3.97 -1.33 0.78
C VAL A 348 -4.37 0.13 0.59
N GLY A 349 -5.40 0.58 1.30
CA GLY A 349 -5.85 1.97 1.22
C GLY A 349 -7.29 2.16 1.65
N TRP A 350 -8.00 3.08 1.01
CA TRP A 350 -9.36 3.45 1.38
C TRP A 350 -10.26 3.75 0.17
N LEU A 351 -11.57 3.62 0.38
CA LEU A 351 -12.64 3.99 -0.55
C LEU A 351 -13.74 4.74 0.21
N ASP A 352 -14.34 5.76 -0.42
CA ASP A 352 -15.53 6.43 0.13
C ASP A 352 -16.84 5.92 -0.53
N ALA A 353 -17.97 6.37 0.02
CA ALA A 353 -19.29 5.97 -0.47
C ALA A 353 -19.63 6.46 -1.88
N ARG A 354 -18.87 7.39 -2.45
CA ARG A 354 -19.04 7.91 -3.82
C ARG A 354 -18.18 7.15 -4.83
N GLY A 355 -17.34 6.24 -4.36
CA GLY A 355 -16.41 5.48 -5.20
C GLY A 355 -15.06 6.15 -5.43
N ASP A 356 -14.80 7.30 -4.81
CA ASP A 356 -13.46 7.88 -4.78
C ASP A 356 -12.59 7.10 -3.78
N GLY A 357 -11.27 7.07 -4.02
CA GLY A 357 -10.36 6.39 -3.12
C GLY A 357 -8.93 6.31 -3.60
N GLU A 358 -8.06 5.82 -2.73
CA GLU A 358 -6.65 5.59 -3.01
C GLU A 358 -6.23 4.24 -2.44
N LEU A 359 -5.60 3.42 -3.29
CA LEU A 359 -5.02 2.15 -2.89
C LEU A 359 -3.59 2.07 -3.43
N GLY A 360 -2.65 1.84 -2.54
CA GLY A 360 -1.27 1.52 -2.89
C GLY A 360 -1.01 0.02 -2.85
N ILE A 361 0.20 -0.36 -3.19
CA ILE A 361 0.72 -1.71 -2.92
C ILE A 361 1.41 -1.68 -1.56
N ALA A 362 1.09 -2.61 -0.66
CA ALA A 362 1.67 -2.68 0.68
C ALA A 362 3.16 -3.06 0.61
N LEU A 363 4.00 -2.06 0.43
CA LEU A 363 5.45 -2.16 0.39
C LEU A 363 6.07 -1.38 1.56
N ARG A 364 7.36 -1.66 1.86
CA ARG A 364 8.07 -1.01 2.97
C ARG A 364 7.23 -1.08 4.25
N CYS A 365 6.77 -2.28 4.58
CA CYS A 365 5.76 -2.50 5.60
C CYS A 365 6.09 -3.70 6.49
N GLY A 366 5.32 -3.80 7.56
CA GLY A 366 5.33 -4.94 8.45
C GLY A 366 3.97 -5.20 9.06
N GLN A 367 3.77 -6.43 9.52
CA GLN A 367 2.59 -6.87 10.25
C GLN A 367 2.92 -6.91 11.74
N ILE A 368 2.24 -6.10 12.53
CA ILE A 368 2.29 -6.17 14.00
C ILE A 368 1.29 -7.22 14.47
N THR A 369 1.73 -8.06 15.39
CA THR A 369 0.90 -8.99 16.16
C THR A 369 1.36 -8.92 17.61
N GLU A 370 0.65 -8.17 18.43
CA GLU A 370 0.98 -7.90 19.84
C GLU A 370 2.41 -7.34 20.03
N ASN A 371 3.36 -8.19 20.39
CA ASN A 371 4.75 -7.84 20.65
C ASN A 371 5.72 -8.34 19.55
N GLU A 372 5.21 -8.85 18.44
CA GLU A 372 5.98 -9.23 17.25
C GLU A 372 5.68 -8.28 16.09
N LEU A 373 6.72 -7.86 15.37
CA LEU A 373 6.60 -7.21 14.09
C LEU A 373 7.34 -8.05 13.04
N ARG A 374 6.63 -8.45 12.01
CA ARG A 374 7.19 -9.14 10.85
C ARG A 374 7.28 -8.15 9.69
N ILE A 375 8.50 -7.82 9.26
CA ILE A 375 8.74 -6.88 8.15
C ILE A 375 9.10 -7.60 6.87
N PHE A 376 8.80 -6.99 5.72
CA PHE A 376 8.90 -7.62 4.41
C PHE A 376 9.70 -6.77 3.42
N ALA A 377 10.43 -7.47 2.54
CA ALA A 377 11.08 -6.87 1.36
C ALA A 377 11.12 -7.88 0.21
N GLY A 378 11.11 -7.40 -1.03
CA GLY A 378 11.18 -8.24 -2.23
C GLY A 378 12.00 -7.58 -3.34
N CYS A 379 12.58 -8.42 -4.22
CA CYS A 379 13.36 -8.01 -5.37
C CYS A 379 12.84 -8.69 -6.63
N GLY A 380 12.89 -7.97 -7.75
CA GLY A 380 12.60 -8.52 -9.07
C GLY A 380 13.78 -9.32 -9.60
N ILE A 381 13.57 -10.61 -9.83
CA ILE A 381 14.59 -11.53 -10.35
C ILE A 381 14.38 -11.71 -11.85
N VAL A 382 15.44 -11.54 -12.61
CA VAL A 382 15.54 -11.76 -14.06
C VAL A 382 16.74 -12.66 -14.38
N ALA A 383 16.90 -13.12 -15.61
CA ALA A 383 17.99 -14.01 -16.02
C ALA A 383 19.40 -13.48 -15.65
N GLY A 384 19.59 -12.16 -15.69
CA GLY A 384 20.88 -11.51 -15.35
C GLY A 384 21.05 -11.15 -13.86
N SER A 385 20.14 -11.55 -12.98
CA SER A 385 20.21 -11.27 -11.54
C SER A 385 21.36 -12.02 -10.85
N ASN A 386 21.89 -11.40 -9.79
CA ASN A 386 22.93 -11.98 -8.94
C ASN A 386 22.43 -12.12 -7.50
N PRO A 387 22.42 -13.31 -6.89
CA PRO A 387 21.84 -13.54 -5.57
C PRO A 387 22.40 -12.65 -4.45
N GLU A 388 23.70 -12.29 -4.49
CA GLU A 388 24.31 -11.41 -3.49
C GLU A 388 23.85 -9.97 -3.64
N LYS A 389 23.73 -9.48 -4.89
CA LYS A 389 23.22 -8.14 -5.17
C LYS A 389 21.75 -8.02 -4.77
N GLU A 390 20.94 -9.03 -5.08
CA GLU A 390 19.52 -9.06 -4.73
C GLU A 390 19.33 -9.09 -3.19
N LEU A 391 20.19 -9.83 -2.46
CA LEU A 391 20.20 -9.80 -1.00
C LEU A 391 20.52 -8.40 -0.46
N THR A 392 21.50 -7.73 -1.06
CA THR A 392 21.88 -6.35 -0.68
C THR A 392 20.72 -5.37 -0.94
N GLU A 393 20.05 -5.50 -2.09
CA GLU A 393 18.88 -4.70 -2.43
C GLU A 393 17.72 -4.93 -1.44
N SER A 394 17.43 -6.20 -1.11
CA SER A 394 16.40 -6.53 -0.13
C SER A 394 16.71 -5.91 1.24
N ASN A 395 17.96 -5.90 1.68
CA ASN A 395 18.38 -5.26 2.92
C ASN A 395 18.13 -3.74 2.90
N ALA A 396 18.40 -3.06 1.78
CA ALA A 396 18.10 -1.64 1.62
C ALA A 396 16.58 -1.36 1.68
N LYS A 397 15.75 -2.30 1.22
CA LYS A 397 14.29 -2.20 1.26
C LYS A 397 13.68 -2.43 2.65
N PHE A 398 14.40 -3.06 3.58
CA PHE A 398 14.02 -3.13 4.99
C PHE A 398 14.32 -1.83 5.76
N ALA A 399 15.21 -0.98 5.25
CA ALA A 399 15.69 0.20 5.97
C ALA A 399 14.56 1.09 6.52
N PRO A 400 13.46 1.41 5.78
CA PRO A 400 12.40 2.23 6.33
C PRO A 400 11.76 1.67 7.60
N MET A 401 11.48 0.37 7.63
CA MET A 401 10.88 -0.25 8.80
C MET A 401 11.89 -0.41 9.96
N ARG A 402 13.16 -0.59 9.66
CA ARG A 402 14.22 -0.63 10.68
C ARG A 402 14.44 0.72 11.33
N SER A 403 14.57 1.78 10.52
CA SER A 403 14.73 3.15 10.98
C SER A 403 13.53 3.60 11.83
N ALA A 404 12.31 3.23 11.44
CA ALA A 404 11.11 3.62 12.16
C ALA A 404 10.97 2.98 13.56
N LEU A 405 11.75 1.94 13.86
CA LEU A 405 11.80 1.29 15.18
C LEU A 405 12.90 1.88 16.10
N SER A 406 13.80 2.70 15.55
CA SER A 406 14.93 3.27 16.27
C SER A 406 14.58 4.44 17.16
#